data_597551cc5e7ee1a27f4112a8a89b056a
#
_entry.id   597551cc5e7ee1a27f4112a8a89b056a
#
_cell.length_a   1.000
_cell.length_b   1.000
_cell.length_c   1.000
_cell.angle_alpha   90.00
_cell.angle_beta   90.00
_cell.angle_gamma   90.00
#
_symmetry.space_group_name_H-M   'P 1'
#
loop_
_entity.id
_entity.type
_entity.pdbx_description
1 polymer ?
#
loop_
_entity_poly.entity_id
_entity_poly.type
_entity_poly.pdbx_seq_one_letter_code
_entity_poly.pdbx_strand_id
1 'polypeptide(L)'
;MNVFEGKVVSEGMKVGIVAARFNEFIVSKLVAGAQDALVRHDVKEEDIDLAWVPGAFEIPLIASKMAKSGKYDAVIALGAVIRGSTTHLSLIHISEPTRPY
;
A
#
# COMPACT_ATOMS: atom_id res chain seq x y z
N MET A 1 13.97 -10.64 21.00
CA MET A 1 13.22 -9.76 20.08
C MET A 1 14.18 -9.12 19.12
N ASN A 2 13.92 -9.26 17.88
CA ASN A 2 14.75 -8.64 16.87
C ASN A 2 14.26 -7.23 16.61
N VAL A 3 15.11 -6.28 16.85
CA VAL A 3 14.80 -4.89 16.54
C VAL A 3 15.53 -4.55 15.26
N PHE A 4 14.77 -4.30 14.22
CA PHE A 4 15.34 -3.80 12.99
C PHE A 4 15.46 -2.31 13.10
N GLU A 5 16.64 -1.88 13.43
CA GLU A 5 16.86 -0.47 13.49
C GLU A 5 17.07 0.10 12.13
N GLY A 6 16.22 0.92 11.82
CA GLY A 6 16.33 2.12 11.09
C GLY A 6 16.93 2.15 9.74
N LYS A 7 17.64 1.24 9.31
CA LYS A 7 18.05 1.26 7.92
C LYS A 7 17.48 0.07 7.21
N VAL A 8 16.22 0.21 6.94
CA VAL A 8 15.71 -0.55 5.83
C VAL A 8 16.35 0.09 4.60
N VAL A 9 17.32 -0.57 4.06
CA VAL A 9 17.85 -0.16 2.78
C VAL A 9 16.80 -0.48 1.76
N SER A 10 16.05 0.54 1.40
CA SER A 10 14.98 0.40 0.41
C SER A 10 15.47 0.67 -1.00
N GLU A 11 16.77 0.76 -1.17
CA GLU A 11 17.33 1.00 -2.48
C GLU A 11 17.06 -0.18 -3.39
N GLY A 12 16.41 0.11 -4.51
CA GLY A 12 15.99 -0.92 -5.44
C GLY A 12 14.69 -1.62 -5.09
N MET A 13 14.08 -1.28 -3.96
CA MET A 13 12.79 -1.85 -3.57
C MET A 13 11.68 -1.32 -4.46
N LYS A 14 10.84 -2.25 -4.91
CA LYS A 14 9.66 -1.91 -5.71
C LYS A 14 8.42 -2.11 -4.88
N VAL A 15 7.56 -1.11 -4.86
CA VAL A 15 6.36 -1.11 -4.05
C VAL A 15 5.13 -0.86 -4.89
N GLY A 16 4.11 -1.69 -4.69
CA GLY A 16 2.81 -1.49 -5.29
C GLY A 16 1.85 -0.93 -4.27
N ILE A 17 1.06 0.06 -4.66
CA ILE A 17 0.00 0.61 -3.82
C ILE A 17 -1.33 0.35 -4.49
N VAL A 18 -2.27 -0.23 -3.76
CA VAL A 18 -3.64 -0.43 -4.21
C VAL A 18 -4.52 0.49 -3.38
N ALA A 19 -5.27 1.36 -4.04
CA ALA A 19 -6.10 2.33 -3.34
C ALA A 19 -7.54 2.28 -3.84
N ALA A 20 -8.49 2.33 -2.93
CA ALA A 20 -9.91 2.34 -3.27
C ALA A 20 -10.38 3.75 -3.58
N ARG A 21 -11.15 3.90 -4.67
CA ARG A 21 -11.71 5.21 -5.04
C ARG A 21 -12.85 5.65 -4.15
N PHE A 22 -13.49 4.72 -3.49
CA PHE A 22 -14.54 5.09 -2.55
C PHE A 22 -13.94 5.97 -1.46
N ASN A 23 -14.52 7.15 -1.26
CA ASN A 23 -13.94 8.20 -0.41
C ASN A 23 -12.57 8.66 -0.88
N GLU A 24 -12.47 8.91 -2.17
CA GLU A 24 -11.21 9.25 -2.82
C GLU A 24 -10.49 10.42 -2.16
N PHE A 25 -11.23 11.40 -1.65
CA PHE A 25 -10.64 12.55 -0.98
C PHE A 25 -9.76 12.13 0.20
N ILE A 26 -10.27 11.21 1.02
CA ILE A 26 -9.52 10.71 2.18
C ILE A 26 -8.41 9.78 1.73
N VAL A 27 -8.73 8.89 0.80
CA VAL A 27 -7.76 7.89 0.32
C VAL A 27 -6.61 8.56 -0.41
N SER A 28 -6.87 9.64 -1.14
CA SER A 28 -5.79 10.39 -1.80
C SER A 28 -4.77 10.92 -0.81
N LYS A 29 -5.21 11.33 0.37
CA LYS A 29 -4.31 11.76 1.44
C LYS A 29 -3.49 10.60 1.97
N LEU A 30 -4.10 9.43 2.09
CA LEU A 30 -3.38 8.23 2.51
C LEU A 30 -2.32 7.83 1.49
N VAL A 31 -2.67 7.91 0.21
CA VAL A 31 -1.72 7.62 -0.87
C VAL A 31 -0.55 8.59 -0.83
N ALA A 32 -0.85 9.87 -0.69
CA ALA A 32 0.20 10.89 -0.62
C ALA A 32 1.13 10.65 0.57
N GLY A 33 0.55 10.30 1.72
CA GLY A 33 1.34 9.99 2.91
C GLY A 33 2.21 8.76 2.73
N ALA A 34 1.66 7.71 2.12
CA ALA A 34 2.41 6.50 1.86
C ALA A 34 3.56 6.76 0.88
N GLN A 35 3.28 7.48 -0.19
CA GLN A 35 4.29 7.82 -1.18
C GLN A 35 5.41 8.67 -0.57
N ASP A 36 5.04 9.65 0.23
CA ASP A 36 6.01 10.50 0.91
C ASP A 36 6.90 9.69 1.85
N ALA A 37 6.30 8.80 2.62
CA ALA A 37 7.06 7.93 3.52
C ALA A 37 8.04 7.03 2.77
N LEU A 38 7.60 6.46 1.65
CA LEU A 38 8.46 5.60 0.84
C LEU A 38 9.64 6.37 0.26
N VAL A 39 9.38 7.56 -0.27
CA VAL A 39 10.44 8.38 -0.84
C VAL A 39 11.45 8.81 0.23
N ARG A 40 10.98 9.11 1.43
CA ARG A 40 11.87 9.43 2.55
C ARG A 40 12.75 8.26 2.96
N HIS A 41 12.31 7.05 2.67
CA HIS A 41 13.08 5.83 2.96
C HIS A 41 13.83 5.32 1.72
N ASP A 42 14.12 6.22 0.80
CA ASP A 42 14.95 5.96 -0.38
C ASP A 42 14.33 5.06 -1.44
N VAL A 43 13.02 4.89 -1.43
CA VAL A 43 12.32 4.26 -2.54
C VAL A 43 12.15 5.30 -3.65
N LYS A 44 12.56 4.96 -4.86
CA LYS A 44 12.43 5.88 -5.98
C LYS A 44 10.97 5.95 -6.44
N GLU A 45 10.53 7.13 -6.83
CA GLU A 45 9.17 7.30 -7.33
C GLU A 45 8.86 6.38 -8.51
N GLU A 46 9.82 6.13 -9.37
CA GLU A 46 9.67 5.24 -10.52
C GLU A 46 9.47 3.78 -10.10
N ASP A 47 9.81 3.44 -8.87
CA ASP A 47 9.64 2.09 -8.32
C ASP A 47 8.35 1.96 -7.50
N ILE A 48 7.51 2.98 -7.52
CA ILE A 48 6.21 2.96 -6.83
C ILE A 48 5.10 2.97 -7.88
N ASP A 49 4.31 1.92 -7.89
CA ASP A 49 3.15 1.81 -8.78
C ASP A 49 1.88 1.97 -7.98
N LEU A 50 0.94 2.69 -8.52
CA LEU A 50 -0.36 2.92 -7.89
C LEU A 50 -1.47 2.35 -8.76
N ALA A 51 -2.29 1.49 -8.15
CA ALA A 51 -3.48 0.96 -8.79
C ALA A 51 -4.72 1.44 -8.04
N TRP A 52 -5.65 2.08 -8.73
CA TRP A 52 -6.92 2.47 -8.18
C TRP A 52 -7.95 1.40 -8.46
N VAL A 53 -8.74 1.05 -7.44
CA VAL A 53 -9.86 0.12 -7.58
C VAL A 53 -11.14 0.82 -7.16
N PRO A 54 -12.31 0.39 -7.67
CA PRO A 54 -13.55 1.10 -7.38
C PRO A 54 -13.94 1.14 -5.92
N GLY A 55 -13.75 0.06 -5.19
CA GLY A 55 -14.12 0.00 -3.79
C GLY A 55 -13.19 -0.89 -2.98
N ALA A 56 -13.39 -0.86 -1.67
CA ALA A 56 -12.54 -1.61 -0.76
C ALA A 56 -12.61 -3.12 -0.98
N PHE A 57 -13.73 -3.61 -1.52
CA PHE A 57 -13.91 -5.05 -1.75
C PHE A 57 -13.01 -5.59 -2.85
N GLU A 58 -12.56 -4.73 -3.77
CA GLU A 58 -11.66 -5.14 -4.85
C GLU A 58 -10.20 -5.12 -4.44
N ILE A 59 -9.89 -4.52 -3.30
CA ILE A 59 -8.51 -4.40 -2.83
C ILE A 59 -7.85 -5.77 -2.67
N PRO A 60 -8.47 -6.77 -2.00
CA PRO A 60 -7.79 -8.04 -1.81
C PRO A 60 -7.43 -8.74 -3.11
N LEU A 61 -8.29 -8.67 -4.10
CA LEU A 61 -8.04 -9.30 -5.39
C LEU A 61 -6.85 -8.66 -6.09
N ILE A 62 -6.86 -7.35 -6.20
CA ILE A 62 -5.80 -6.64 -6.92
C ILE A 62 -4.48 -6.70 -6.14
N ALA A 63 -4.53 -6.55 -4.82
CA ALA A 63 -3.35 -6.69 -3.99
C ALA A 63 -2.72 -8.08 -4.13
N SER A 64 -3.55 -9.11 -4.15
CA SER A 64 -3.08 -10.48 -4.35
C SER A 64 -2.43 -10.64 -5.72
N LYS A 65 -3.02 -10.09 -6.76
CA LYS A 65 -2.43 -10.16 -8.10
C LYS A 65 -1.09 -9.43 -8.15
N MET A 66 -0.99 -8.26 -7.54
CA MET A 66 0.26 -7.52 -7.49
C MET A 66 1.33 -8.30 -6.71
N ALA A 67 0.94 -8.86 -5.58
CA ALA A 67 1.88 -9.64 -4.77
C ALA A 67 2.40 -10.87 -5.52
N LYS A 68 1.52 -11.53 -6.26
CA LYS A 68 1.88 -12.75 -7.01
C LYS A 68 2.62 -12.46 -8.30
N SER A 69 2.60 -11.23 -8.77
CA SER A 69 3.25 -10.87 -10.03
C SER A 69 4.77 -10.99 -9.97
N GLY A 70 5.34 -10.97 -8.78
CA GLY A 70 6.79 -11.00 -8.60
C GLY A 70 7.47 -9.66 -8.89
N LYS A 71 6.70 -8.62 -9.20
CA LYS A 71 7.24 -7.31 -9.54
C LYS A 71 7.51 -6.43 -8.33
N TYR A 72 6.87 -6.73 -7.20
CA TYR A 72 6.94 -5.87 -6.04
C TYR A 72 7.52 -6.59 -4.84
N ASP A 73 8.32 -5.88 -4.09
CA ASP A 73 8.86 -6.37 -2.82
C ASP A 73 7.84 -6.21 -1.70
N ALA A 74 6.93 -5.27 -1.86
CA ALA A 74 5.86 -5.04 -0.91
C ALA A 74 4.63 -4.48 -1.62
N VAL A 75 3.45 -4.74 -1.08
CA VAL A 75 2.20 -4.18 -1.58
C VAL A 75 1.48 -3.51 -0.41
N ILE A 76 1.08 -2.27 -0.60
CA ILE A 76 0.36 -1.47 0.39
C ILE A 76 -1.07 -1.31 -0.08
N ALA A 77 -2.03 -1.68 0.75
CA ALA A 77 -3.45 -1.54 0.45
C ALA A 77 -4.04 -0.41 1.29
N LEU A 78 -4.68 0.53 0.62
CA LEU A 78 -5.24 1.72 1.26
C LEU A 78 -6.73 1.83 0.94
N GLY A 79 -7.53 2.03 1.98
CA GLY A 79 -8.95 2.22 1.80
C GLY A 79 -9.55 2.94 3.00
N ALA A 80 -10.73 3.50 2.79
CA ALA A 80 -11.50 4.09 3.86
C ALA A 80 -12.92 3.56 3.77
N VAL A 81 -13.47 3.16 4.90
CA VAL A 81 -14.83 2.67 4.99
C VAL A 81 -15.59 3.56 5.96
N ILE A 82 -16.67 4.12 5.48
CA ILE A 82 -17.57 4.89 6.33
C ILE A 82 -18.71 3.98 6.71
N ARG A 83 -18.90 3.81 8.01
CA ARG A 83 -19.90 2.91 8.51
C ARG A 83 -20.96 3.70 9.25
N GLY A 84 -22.14 3.78 8.65
CA GLY A 84 -23.24 4.52 9.24
C GLY A 84 -22.93 5.99 9.38
N SER A 85 -23.56 6.64 10.32
CA SER A 85 -23.43 8.08 10.52
C SER A 85 -22.28 8.48 11.44
N THR A 86 -21.61 7.52 12.05
CA THR A 86 -20.72 7.84 13.16
C THR A 86 -19.33 7.25 13.07
N THR A 87 -19.12 6.20 12.30
CA THR A 87 -17.86 5.49 12.33
C THR A 87 -17.13 5.63 11.03
N HIS A 88 -15.96 6.16 11.12
CA HIS A 88 -15.03 6.25 10.01
C HIS A 88 -13.84 5.37 10.31
N LEU A 89 -13.61 4.41 9.46
CA LEU A 89 -12.48 3.50 9.63
C LEU A 89 -11.54 3.62 8.45
N SER A 90 -10.32 4.01 8.73
CA SER A 90 -9.25 3.94 7.74
C SER A 90 -8.49 2.66 7.94
N LEU A 91 -8.28 1.94 6.85
CA LEU A 91 -7.54 0.70 6.89
C LEU A 91 -6.27 0.83 6.07
N ILE A 92 -5.15 0.61 6.72
CA ILE A 92 -3.86 0.52 6.05
C ILE A 92 -3.35 -0.88 6.29
N HIS A 93 -3.08 -1.57 5.21
CA HIS A 93 -2.56 -2.92 5.30
C HIS A 93 -1.31 -3.04 4.44
N ILE A 94 -0.24 -3.49 5.05
CA ILE A 94 1.03 -3.71 4.37
C ILE A 94 1.29 -5.20 4.41
N SER A 95 1.47 -5.79 3.24
CA SER A 95 1.81 -7.20 3.16
C SER A 95 2.99 -7.41 2.23
N GLU A 96 3.82 -8.36 2.59
CA GLU A 96 4.91 -8.77 1.74
C GLU A 96 4.48 -9.93 0.87
N PRO A 97 4.94 -9.96 -0.39
CA PRO A 97 4.66 -11.11 -1.25
C PRO A 97 5.24 -12.38 -0.63
N THR A 98 4.46 -13.44 -0.71
CA THR A 98 4.95 -14.73 -0.27
C THR A 98 6.03 -15.20 -1.24
N ARG A 99 7.19 -15.49 -0.71
CA ARG A 99 8.28 -16.03 -1.53
C ARG A 99 8.35 -17.53 -1.33
N PRO A 100 8.39 -18.28 -2.40
CA PRO A 100 8.69 -19.70 -2.28
C PRO A 100 10.12 -19.87 -1.81
N TYR A 101 10.28 -20.73 -0.86
CA TYR A 101 11.59 -21.05 -0.33
C TYR A 101 12.13 -22.30 -1.02
#